data_8bd04da847d55c021efb72dd4709bfd0
#
_entry.id   8bd04da847d55c021efb72dd4709bfd0
#
_cell.length_a   1.000
_cell.length_b   1.000
_cell.length_c   1.000
_cell.angle_alpha   90.00
_cell.angle_beta   90.00
_cell.angle_gamma   90.00
#
_symmetry.space_group_name_H-M   'P 1'
#
loop_
_entity.id
_entity.type
_entity.pdbx_description
1 polymer ?
#
loop_
_entity_poly.entity_id
_entity_poly.type
_entity_poly.pdbx_seq_one_letter_code
_entity_poly.pdbx_strand_id
1 'polypeptide(L)'
;MTAATRLATIAAATATILAGFGGVAHASACGTHTVRHLRWSRAPGARAGTLSWRAPVRLPAEVGYRVWRSGALVGVARHRRAAIRVVPRQTYTFTVRVENLVTGHVSVCRASLKRTIGYYPPGHTTGLVASRVTSSSVRLAWRPARRGDGRMAGYRVYRNGDVVTQTDATHLTVRNLYSERTYSFDVRAVDTNGVQGRRTRMIQITTRAPERTTGTATAFVLESDGESFADLQRHYMHVGTIFPTYFNCTDTGAAKGVDDPLVTSWARKRGITVEPRYNCQNMAALNAILTNQTVQRHLISQLVTLTLNHGYQGINIDFESNDASMWRNQMSRFVANLAAALRTQGKKLSVEVSAAYYNQLTGRAGFYDYRAIQAAADQVVVMAWGKYWATSTPGGLDYLPWFESVLRYAATMPKPAKFTVAMTFYGIDWPAGGGPTHPGTPLEWQDVRALMAKYHASPTFDPTADDPHFSYVDSAGTHHDVWYSNRHTIADRVALVRKLGMDVGYWRLGREHPRIWQVSGVG
;
A
#
# COMPACT_ATOMS: atom_id res chain seq x y z
N MET A 1 12.07 -28.18 -28.78
CA MET A 1 11.64 -29.42 -28.10
C MET A 1 10.63 -29.02 -27.04
N THR A 2 9.45 -29.02 -27.45
CA THR A 2 8.12 -29.44 -26.97
C THR A 2 7.82 -29.27 -25.49
N ALA A 3 7.06 -28.21 -25.21
CA ALA A 3 6.31 -27.99 -23.98
C ALA A 3 4.95 -28.69 -24.14
N ALA A 4 4.61 -29.58 -23.21
CA ALA A 4 3.33 -30.25 -23.16
C ALA A 4 2.31 -29.40 -22.41
N THR A 5 1.29 -29.00 -23.14
CA THR A 5 0.07 -28.34 -22.66
C THR A 5 -0.79 -29.36 -21.88
N ARG A 6 -1.11 -29.09 -20.63
CA ARG A 6 -2.23 -29.75 -19.94
C ARG A 6 -3.37 -28.75 -19.76
N LEU A 7 -4.39 -28.94 -20.57
CA LEU A 7 -5.73 -28.36 -20.36
C LEU A 7 -6.36 -29.03 -19.13
N ALA A 8 -6.64 -28.25 -18.11
CA ALA A 8 -7.55 -28.64 -17.04
C ALA A 8 -8.96 -28.15 -17.41
N THR A 9 -9.82 -29.09 -17.75
CA THR A 9 -11.24 -28.87 -18.03
C THR A 9 -11.94 -28.54 -16.71
N ILE A 10 -12.34 -27.28 -16.53
CA ILE A 10 -13.22 -26.89 -15.42
C ILE A 10 -14.64 -27.20 -15.83
N ALA A 11 -15.20 -28.27 -15.28
CA ALA A 11 -16.61 -28.56 -15.38
C ALA A 11 -17.39 -27.51 -14.58
N ALA A 12 -18.13 -26.66 -15.29
CA ALA A 12 -19.11 -25.75 -14.72
C ALA A 12 -20.27 -26.58 -14.15
N ALA A 13 -20.26 -26.79 -12.86
CA ALA A 13 -21.42 -27.36 -12.16
C ALA A 13 -22.53 -26.29 -12.11
N THR A 14 -23.41 -26.34 -13.07
CA THR A 14 -24.69 -25.62 -13.05
C THR A 14 -25.51 -26.20 -11.90
N ALA A 15 -25.53 -25.52 -10.76
CA ALA A 15 -26.41 -25.86 -9.67
C ALA A 15 -27.86 -25.50 -10.03
N THR A 16 -28.50 -26.38 -10.73
CA THR A 16 -29.96 -26.39 -10.88
C THR A 16 -30.57 -26.47 -9.50
N ILE A 17 -31.33 -25.47 -9.09
CA ILE A 17 -32.14 -25.51 -7.88
C ILE A 17 -33.28 -26.50 -8.16
N LEU A 18 -33.00 -27.77 -7.97
CA LEU A 18 -34.06 -28.75 -7.81
C LEU A 18 -34.71 -28.49 -6.45
N ALA A 19 -35.87 -27.86 -6.47
CA ALA A 19 -36.79 -27.90 -5.34
C ALA A 19 -36.91 -29.36 -4.93
N GLY A 20 -36.38 -29.67 -3.73
CA GLY A 20 -36.24 -31.05 -3.27
C GLY A 20 -37.56 -31.81 -3.33
N PHE A 21 -37.62 -32.75 -4.21
CA PHE A 21 -38.67 -33.80 -4.16
C PHE A 21 -38.55 -34.47 -2.78
N GLY A 22 -39.60 -34.26 -1.97
CA GLY A 22 -39.68 -34.83 -0.67
C GLY A 22 -39.60 -36.35 -0.76
N GLY A 23 -38.60 -36.93 -0.12
CA GLY A 23 -38.56 -38.37 0.08
C GLY A 23 -39.90 -38.82 0.68
N VAL A 24 -40.59 -39.69 -0.02
CA VAL A 24 -41.86 -40.28 0.46
C VAL A 24 -41.50 -41.20 1.64
N ALA A 25 -42.03 -40.93 2.83
CA ALA A 25 -41.85 -41.80 3.98
C ALA A 25 -42.58 -43.11 3.71
N HIS A 26 -41.89 -44.26 3.79
CA HIS A 26 -42.52 -45.56 3.72
C HIS A 26 -43.48 -45.74 4.90
N ALA A 27 -44.76 -45.84 4.60
CA ALA A 27 -45.76 -46.26 5.57
C ALA A 27 -45.53 -47.74 5.88
N SER A 28 -45.29 -48.12 7.15
CA SER A 28 -45.37 -49.50 7.60
C SER A 28 -46.80 -50.03 7.36
N ALA A 29 -47.01 -51.34 7.37
CA ALA A 29 -48.23 -52.06 6.96
C ALA A 29 -49.54 -51.72 7.73
N CYS A 30 -49.74 -50.48 8.10
CA CYS A 30 -50.89 -49.98 8.87
C CYS A 30 -52.04 -49.41 8.02
N GLY A 31 -51.97 -49.55 6.72
CA GLY A 31 -53.07 -49.25 5.79
C GLY A 31 -53.67 -47.84 5.92
N THR A 32 -55.00 -47.79 6.14
CA THR A 32 -55.79 -46.55 6.13
C THR A 32 -55.66 -45.66 7.37
N HIS A 33 -54.97 -46.12 8.43
CA HIS A 33 -54.85 -45.42 9.73
C HIS A 33 -53.53 -44.65 9.90
N THR A 34 -52.69 -44.63 8.88
CA THR A 34 -51.38 -43.95 8.93
C THR A 34 -51.43 -42.62 8.23
N VAL A 35 -50.81 -41.59 8.83
CA VAL A 35 -50.56 -40.31 8.14
C VAL A 35 -49.68 -40.52 6.88
N ARG A 36 -49.91 -39.75 5.85
CA ARG A 36 -49.24 -39.91 4.56
C ARG A 36 -48.50 -38.62 4.16
N HIS A 37 -47.53 -38.74 3.27
CA HIS A 37 -46.85 -37.63 2.61
C HIS A 37 -46.25 -36.60 3.58
N LEU A 38 -45.40 -37.07 4.55
CA LEU A 38 -44.66 -36.17 5.40
C LEU A 38 -43.76 -35.29 4.54
N ARG A 39 -43.84 -33.98 4.75
CA ARG A 39 -43.03 -32.98 4.07
C ARG A 39 -42.40 -32.05 5.10
N TRP A 40 -41.17 -31.67 4.86
CA TRP A 40 -40.43 -30.74 5.68
C TRP A 40 -40.10 -29.47 4.89
N SER A 41 -40.31 -28.29 5.47
CA SER A 41 -39.89 -27.00 4.92
C SER A 41 -39.32 -26.13 6.05
N ARG A 42 -38.36 -25.32 5.71
CA ARG A 42 -37.77 -24.32 6.61
C ARG A 42 -37.31 -23.10 5.81
N ALA A 43 -37.61 -21.92 6.31
CA ALA A 43 -37.09 -20.68 5.72
C ALA A 43 -35.61 -20.46 6.14
N PRO A 44 -34.81 -19.78 5.31
CA PRO A 44 -33.46 -19.37 5.68
C PRO A 44 -33.46 -18.56 6.98
N GLY A 45 -32.55 -18.89 7.92
CA GLY A 45 -32.42 -18.22 9.21
C GLY A 45 -33.48 -18.56 10.24
N ALA A 46 -34.49 -19.34 9.90
CA ALA A 46 -35.52 -19.76 10.84
C ALA A 46 -35.00 -20.85 11.82
N ARG A 47 -35.25 -20.68 13.12
CA ARG A 47 -34.90 -21.68 14.16
C ARG A 47 -35.85 -22.88 14.19
N ALA A 48 -36.99 -22.78 13.50
CA ALA A 48 -37.96 -23.85 13.36
C ALA A 48 -38.35 -24.05 11.90
N GLY A 49 -38.64 -25.27 11.51
CA GLY A 49 -39.25 -25.62 10.27
C GLY A 49 -40.66 -26.18 10.47
N THR A 50 -41.38 -26.33 9.38
CA THR A 50 -42.73 -26.88 9.39
C THR A 50 -42.68 -28.31 8.85
N LEU A 51 -43.11 -29.29 9.68
CA LEU A 51 -43.48 -30.63 9.24
C LEU A 51 -44.96 -30.62 8.89
N SER A 52 -45.31 -31.08 7.71
CA SER A 52 -46.72 -31.19 7.26
C SER A 52 -46.98 -32.60 6.71
N TRP A 53 -48.24 -33.00 6.71
CA TRP A 53 -48.69 -34.35 6.30
C TRP A 53 -50.10 -34.34 5.77
N ARG A 54 -50.50 -35.45 5.14
CA ARG A 54 -51.88 -35.72 4.80
C ARG A 54 -52.49 -36.63 5.85
N ALA A 55 -53.79 -36.43 6.16
CA ALA A 55 -54.52 -37.23 7.08
C ALA A 55 -54.64 -38.68 6.58
N PRO A 56 -54.84 -39.65 7.46
CA PRO A 56 -55.31 -40.99 7.13
C PRO A 56 -56.66 -40.92 6.41
N VAL A 57 -57.03 -42.03 5.75
CA VAL A 57 -58.30 -42.13 5.08
C VAL A 57 -59.45 -42.28 6.08
N ARG A 58 -59.21 -42.95 7.18
CA ARG A 58 -60.16 -43.07 8.29
C ARG A 58 -59.63 -42.39 9.53
N LEU A 59 -60.45 -41.58 10.17
CA LEU A 59 -60.11 -40.78 11.34
C LEU A 59 -61.12 -41.02 12.45
N PRO A 60 -60.71 -40.99 13.76
CA PRO A 60 -61.61 -40.84 14.88
C PRO A 60 -62.39 -39.52 14.84
N ALA A 61 -63.43 -39.42 15.68
CA ALA A 61 -64.28 -38.21 15.72
C ALA A 61 -63.49 -36.95 16.15
N GLU A 62 -62.62 -37.08 17.12
CA GLU A 62 -61.71 -36.02 17.51
C GLU A 62 -60.25 -36.48 17.38
N VAL A 63 -59.47 -35.77 16.52
CA VAL A 63 -58.15 -36.20 16.10
C VAL A 63 -57.10 -35.19 16.48
N GLY A 64 -56.03 -35.71 17.11
CA GLY A 64 -54.74 -35.05 17.25
C GLY A 64 -53.66 -35.83 16.52
N TYR A 65 -52.51 -35.19 16.42
CA TYR A 65 -51.31 -35.80 15.84
C TYR A 65 -50.16 -35.62 16.81
N ARG A 66 -49.71 -36.71 17.44
CA ARG A 66 -48.48 -36.67 18.21
C ARG A 66 -47.29 -36.65 17.29
N VAL A 67 -46.39 -35.70 17.55
CA VAL A 67 -45.21 -35.46 16.72
C VAL A 67 -43.93 -35.63 17.58
N TRP A 68 -43.01 -36.42 17.06
CA TRP A 68 -41.70 -36.63 17.71
C TRP A 68 -40.59 -36.13 16.78
N ARG A 69 -39.47 -35.71 17.39
CA ARG A 69 -38.22 -35.39 16.76
C ARG A 69 -37.11 -36.25 17.38
N SER A 70 -36.56 -37.20 16.62
CA SER A 70 -35.51 -38.12 17.07
C SER A 70 -35.83 -38.78 18.43
N GLY A 71 -37.06 -39.31 18.60
CA GLY A 71 -37.53 -39.96 19.80
C GLY A 71 -38.14 -39.05 20.87
N ALA A 72 -37.81 -37.77 20.89
CA ALA A 72 -38.40 -36.81 21.83
C ALA A 72 -39.75 -36.29 21.34
N LEU A 73 -40.77 -36.30 22.22
CA LEU A 73 -42.09 -35.74 21.93
C LEU A 73 -41.99 -34.23 21.77
N VAL A 74 -42.45 -33.71 20.63
CA VAL A 74 -42.54 -32.27 20.36
C VAL A 74 -43.87 -31.69 20.86
N GLY A 75 -44.95 -32.48 20.73
CA GLY A 75 -46.29 -32.07 21.15
C GLY A 75 -47.38 -32.74 20.32
N VAL A 76 -48.61 -32.29 20.59
CA VAL A 76 -49.81 -32.73 19.88
C VAL A 76 -50.29 -31.59 18.96
N ALA A 77 -50.34 -31.85 17.67
CA ALA A 77 -50.85 -30.91 16.69
C ALA A 77 -52.32 -31.22 16.38
N ARG A 78 -53.20 -30.21 16.42
CA ARG A 78 -54.61 -30.33 16.02
C ARG A 78 -54.77 -30.16 14.51
N HIS A 79 -53.76 -29.59 13.85
CA HIS A 79 -53.72 -29.38 12.39
C HIS A 79 -52.69 -30.31 11.75
N ARG A 80 -52.78 -30.53 10.45
CA ARG A 80 -51.86 -31.39 9.66
C ARG A 80 -50.49 -30.75 9.42
N ARG A 81 -50.00 -30.01 10.42
CA ARG A 81 -48.68 -29.37 10.45
C ARG A 81 -48.22 -29.11 11.87
N ALA A 82 -46.93 -29.15 12.07
CA ALA A 82 -46.29 -28.77 13.32
C ALA A 82 -45.03 -27.96 13.07
N ALA A 83 -44.81 -26.91 13.89
CA ALA A 83 -43.57 -26.17 13.89
C ALA A 83 -42.57 -26.90 14.80
N ILE A 84 -41.39 -27.24 14.30
CA ILE A 84 -40.38 -28.01 15.02
C ILE A 84 -39.07 -27.26 15.03
N ARG A 85 -38.52 -26.99 16.21
CA ARG A 85 -37.19 -26.42 16.37
C ARG A 85 -36.12 -27.39 15.91
N VAL A 86 -35.18 -26.94 15.13
CA VAL A 86 -34.06 -27.73 14.57
C VAL A 86 -32.77 -26.94 14.59
N VAL A 87 -31.66 -27.66 14.57
CA VAL A 87 -30.32 -27.10 14.41
C VAL A 87 -29.83 -27.44 13.00
N PRO A 88 -29.31 -26.49 12.24
CA PRO A 88 -28.71 -26.76 10.93
C PRO A 88 -27.58 -27.79 11.02
N ARG A 89 -27.36 -28.54 9.94
CA ARG A 89 -26.39 -29.63 9.80
C ARG A 89 -26.64 -30.87 10.67
N GLN A 90 -27.72 -30.90 11.43
CA GLN A 90 -28.17 -32.05 12.21
C GLN A 90 -29.16 -32.89 11.40
N THR A 91 -29.12 -34.21 11.60
CA THR A 91 -30.09 -35.15 11.02
C THR A 91 -31.12 -35.52 12.09
N TYR A 92 -32.39 -35.38 11.72
CA TYR A 92 -33.52 -35.71 12.57
C TYR A 92 -34.40 -36.77 11.91
N THR A 93 -35.01 -37.64 12.73
CA THR A 93 -36.13 -38.48 12.34
C THR A 93 -37.40 -37.89 12.93
N PHE A 94 -38.25 -37.39 12.08
CA PHE A 94 -39.58 -36.88 12.45
C PHE A 94 -40.54 -38.05 12.40
N THR A 95 -41.36 -38.23 13.41
CA THR A 95 -42.38 -39.28 13.48
C THR A 95 -43.73 -38.65 13.83
N VAL A 96 -44.77 -39.07 13.16
CA VAL A 96 -46.15 -38.61 13.41
C VAL A 96 -47.06 -39.82 13.58
N ARG A 97 -47.87 -39.81 14.66
CA ARG A 97 -48.91 -40.79 14.92
C ARG A 97 -50.24 -40.10 15.16
N VAL A 98 -51.32 -40.75 14.80
CA VAL A 98 -52.68 -40.27 15.08
C VAL A 98 -52.99 -40.54 16.56
N GLU A 99 -53.68 -39.60 17.20
CA GLU A 99 -54.17 -39.67 18.56
C GLU A 99 -55.68 -39.41 18.55
N ASN A 100 -56.44 -40.25 19.22
CA ASN A 100 -57.81 -39.96 19.55
C ASN A 100 -57.82 -39.04 20.78
N LEU A 101 -58.31 -37.84 20.65
CA LEU A 101 -58.27 -36.83 21.72
C LEU A 101 -59.30 -37.08 22.81
N VAL A 102 -60.32 -37.91 22.57
CA VAL A 102 -61.33 -38.29 23.54
C VAL A 102 -60.80 -39.39 24.47
N THR A 103 -60.19 -40.43 23.87
CA THR A 103 -59.72 -41.59 24.62
C THR A 103 -58.27 -41.55 25.02
N GLY A 104 -57.50 -40.59 24.47
CA GLY A 104 -56.06 -40.51 24.63
C GLY A 104 -55.26 -41.61 23.92
N HIS A 105 -55.94 -42.49 23.16
CA HIS A 105 -55.30 -43.60 22.47
C HIS A 105 -54.42 -43.11 21.33
N VAL A 106 -53.16 -43.53 21.31
CA VAL A 106 -52.19 -43.20 20.24
C VAL A 106 -52.02 -44.40 19.33
N SER A 107 -52.27 -44.23 18.06
CA SER A 107 -52.12 -45.29 17.07
C SER A 107 -50.70 -45.88 17.07
N VAL A 108 -50.58 -47.21 17.01
CA VAL A 108 -49.31 -47.91 16.80
C VAL A 108 -48.70 -47.59 15.40
N CYS A 109 -49.55 -47.21 14.48
CA CYS A 109 -49.18 -46.86 13.11
C CYS A 109 -48.48 -45.50 13.05
N ARG A 110 -47.25 -45.50 12.55
CA ARG A 110 -46.41 -44.29 12.44
C ARG A 110 -46.01 -43.99 11.04
N ALA A 111 -45.92 -42.73 10.69
CA ALA A 111 -45.15 -42.26 9.54
C ALA A 111 -43.88 -41.57 10.02
N SER A 112 -42.79 -41.81 9.34
CA SER A 112 -41.49 -41.25 9.71
C SER A 112 -40.81 -40.63 8.49
N LEU A 113 -40.09 -39.53 8.72
CA LEU A 113 -39.26 -38.83 7.74
C LEU A 113 -37.87 -38.53 8.34
N LYS A 114 -36.84 -39.16 7.80
CA LYS A 114 -35.45 -38.82 8.15
C LYS A 114 -34.98 -37.66 7.26
N ARG A 115 -34.46 -36.60 7.89
CA ARG A 115 -34.02 -35.41 7.17
C ARG A 115 -32.80 -34.77 7.80
N THR A 116 -31.75 -34.56 7.01
CA THR A 116 -30.64 -33.69 7.39
C THR A 116 -31.04 -32.26 7.11
N ILE A 117 -30.90 -31.40 8.11
CA ILE A 117 -31.26 -30.01 8.00
C ILE A 117 -30.12 -29.25 7.30
N GLY A 118 -30.41 -28.72 6.13
CA GLY A 118 -29.43 -27.93 5.40
C GLY A 118 -29.07 -26.66 6.15
N TYR A 119 -27.85 -26.19 5.90
CA TYR A 119 -27.38 -24.87 6.35
C TYR A 119 -27.66 -23.85 5.25
N TYR A 120 -28.31 -22.77 5.59
CA TYR A 120 -28.52 -21.64 4.69
C TYR A 120 -27.45 -20.58 4.93
N PRO A 121 -26.58 -20.27 3.95
CA PRO A 121 -25.63 -19.18 4.04
C PRO A 121 -26.37 -17.83 4.11
N PRO A 122 -25.66 -16.73 4.40
CA PRO A 122 -26.19 -15.40 4.22
C PRO A 122 -26.76 -15.20 2.82
N GLY A 123 -27.79 -14.40 2.70
CA GLY A 123 -28.45 -14.13 1.44
C GLY A 123 -27.53 -13.37 0.45
N HIS A 124 -28.01 -13.24 -0.76
CA HIS A 124 -27.34 -12.51 -1.81
C HIS A 124 -27.24 -11.01 -1.45
N THR A 125 -26.01 -10.47 -1.44
CA THR A 125 -25.76 -9.03 -1.35
C THR A 125 -26.06 -8.40 -2.72
N THR A 126 -26.80 -7.31 -2.76
CA THR A 126 -27.26 -6.68 -4.00
C THR A 126 -27.04 -5.16 -4.01
N GLY A 127 -27.24 -4.53 -5.16
CA GLY A 127 -27.24 -3.07 -5.27
C GLY A 127 -25.89 -2.43 -5.03
N LEU A 128 -24.78 -3.13 -5.35
CA LEU A 128 -23.46 -2.54 -5.29
C LEU A 128 -23.36 -1.39 -6.29
N VAL A 129 -23.02 -0.21 -5.78
CA VAL A 129 -22.80 1.00 -6.56
C VAL A 129 -21.52 1.68 -6.13
N ALA A 130 -20.87 2.37 -7.06
CA ALA A 130 -19.71 3.20 -6.82
C ALA A 130 -20.12 4.68 -6.90
N SER A 131 -19.52 5.49 -6.02
CA SER A 131 -19.68 6.95 -6.02
C SER A 131 -18.38 7.60 -5.55
N ARG A 132 -18.28 8.94 -5.67
CA ARG A 132 -17.10 9.71 -5.27
C ARG A 132 -15.79 9.08 -5.75
N VAL A 133 -15.78 8.72 -7.05
CA VAL A 133 -14.56 8.20 -7.68
C VAL A 133 -13.58 9.35 -7.84
N THR A 134 -12.40 9.20 -7.24
CA THR A 134 -11.27 10.13 -7.37
C THR A 134 -10.12 9.48 -8.14
N SER A 135 -8.98 10.10 -8.19
CA SER A 135 -7.76 9.52 -8.75
C SER A 135 -7.18 8.38 -7.89
N SER A 136 -7.53 8.31 -6.58
CA SER A 136 -6.93 7.35 -5.63
C SER A 136 -7.93 6.64 -4.73
N SER A 137 -9.23 6.89 -4.90
CA SER A 137 -10.26 6.28 -4.04
C SER A 137 -11.61 6.13 -4.73
N VAL A 138 -12.44 5.25 -4.17
CA VAL A 138 -13.84 5.08 -4.55
C VAL A 138 -14.68 4.77 -3.32
N ARG A 139 -15.86 5.36 -3.22
CA ARG A 139 -16.86 4.98 -2.23
C ARG A 139 -17.79 3.94 -2.84
N LEU A 140 -17.83 2.77 -2.21
CA LEU A 140 -18.75 1.68 -2.50
C LEU A 140 -19.92 1.70 -1.51
N ALA A 141 -21.13 1.36 -1.99
CA ALA A 141 -22.29 1.14 -1.15
C ALA A 141 -23.11 -0.02 -1.70
N TRP A 142 -23.82 -0.75 -0.84
CA TRP A 142 -24.62 -1.92 -1.22
C TRP A 142 -25.83 -2.08 -0.31
N ARG A 143 -26.79 -2.91 -0.73
CA ARG A 143 -27.96 -3.25 0.10
C ARG A 143 -27.62 -4.39 1.05
N PRO A 144 -28.15 -4.36 2.30
CA PRO A 144 -27.91 -5.43 3.26
C PRO A 144 -28.45 -6.77 2.76
N ALA A 145 -27.69 -7.83 3.00
CA ALA A 145 -28.09 -9.19 2.71
C ALA A 145 -29.09 -9.71 3.77
N ARG A 146 -30.00 -10.60 3.36
CA ARG A 146 -30.82 -11.33 4.30
C ARG A 146 -29.95 -12.25 5.15
N ARG A 147 -30.30 -12.40 6.43
CA ARG A 147 -29.64 -13.31 7.34
C ARG A 147 -29.86 -14.75 6.92
N GLY A 148 -28.80 -15.58 7.00
CA GLY A 148 -28.86 -17.02 6.91
C GLY A 148 -29.04 -17.67 8.29
N ASP A 149 -28.53 -18.89 8.46
CA ASP A 149 -28.60 -19.62 9.72
C ASP A 149 -27.60 -19.13 10.76
N GLY A 150 -26.45 -18.64 10.32
CA GLY A 150 -25.42 -18.03 11.16
C GLY A 150 -25.71 -16.57 11.50
N ARG A 151 -25.10 -16.09 12.59
CA ARG A 151 -25.09 -14.66 12.91
C ARG A 151 -24.26 -13.92 11.83
N MET A 152 -24.74 -12.79 11.36
CA MET A 152 -23.96 -11.96 10.43
C MET A 152 -22.68 -11.46 11.11
N ALA A 153 -21.55 -11.64 10.44
CA ALA A 153 -20.24 -11.09 10.81
C ALA A 153 -19.86 -9.86 9.95
N GLY A 154 -20.68 -9.53 8.94
CA GLY A 154 -20.47 -8.37 8.09
C GLY A 154 -20.35 -8.71 6.60
N TYR A 155 -19.54 -7.95 5.90
CA TYR A 155 -19.34 -8.02 4.45
C TYR A 155 -17.85 -8.03 4.13
N ARG A 156 -17.44 -8.95 3.27
CA ARG A 156 -16.11 -8.92 2.64
C ARG A 156 -16.19 -8.19 1.31
N VAL A 157 -15.34 -7.20 1.15
CA VAL A 157 -15.20 -6.42 -0.08
C VAL A 157 -14.01 -6.95 -0.84
N TYR A 158 -14.20 -7.19 -2.12
CA TYR A 158 -13.18 -7.72 -3.03
C TYR A 158 -12.82 -6.67 -4.08
N ARG A 159 -11.53 -6.59 -4.43
CA ARG A 159 -10.97 -5.79 -5.51
C ARG A 159 -10.16 -6.71 -6.42
N ASN A 160 -10.51 -6.80 -7.68
CA ASN A 160 -9.85 -7.69 -8.66
C ASN A 160 -9.78 -9.17 -8.23
N GLY A 161 -10.70 -9.61 -7.38
CA GLY A 161 -10.73 -10.96 -6.81
C GLY A 161 -10.11 -11.10 -5.42
N ASP A 162 -9.30 -10.14 -4.98
CA ASP A 162 -8.64 -10.16 -3.68
C ASP A 162 -9.48 -9.46 -2.60
N VAL A 163 -9.37 -9.95 -1.36
CA VAL A 163 -10.05 -9.35 -0.21
C VAL A 163 -9.38 -8.03 0.16
N VAL A 164 -10.11 -6.93 0.08
CA VAL A 164 -9.65 -5.61 0.55
C VAL A 164 -9.79 -5.52 2.07
N THR A 165 -10.98 -5.86 2.58
CA THR A 165 -11.30 -5.79 4.01
C THR A 165 -12.63 -6.48 4.32
N GLN A 166 -12.93 -6.63 5.61
CA GLN A 166 -14.25 -6.99 6.12
C GLN A 166 -14.81 -5.82 6.94
N THR A 167 -16.09 -5.50 6.77
CA THR A 167 -16.81 -4.42 7.46
C THR A 167 -18.20 -4.88 7.85
N ASP A 168 -18.76 -4.34 8.92
CA ASP A 168 -20.18 -4.52 9.32
C ASP A 168 -21.09 -3.48 8.65
N ALA A 169 -20.52 -2.39 8.15
CA ALA A 169 -21.25 -1.36 7.40
C ALA A 169 -21.68 -1.84 6.01
N THR A 170 -22.67 -1.18 5.45
CA THR A 170 -23.14 -1.39 4.06
C THR A 170 -22.49 -0.42 3.06
N HIS A 171 -21.39 0.17 3.44
CA HIS A 171 -20.57 1.04 2.61
C HIS A 171 -19.11 0.98 3.02
N LEU A 172 -18.21 1.31 2.09
CA LEU A 172 -16.76 1.38 2.33
C LEU A 172 -16.13 2.38 1.37
N THR A 173 -15.19 3.18 1.84
CA THR A 173 -14.28 3.92 0.95
C THR A 173 -13.00 3.13 0.78
N VAL A 174 -12.78 2.61 -0.42
CA VAL A 174 -11.52 1.97 -0.81
C VAL A 174 -10.55 3.07 -1.21
N ARG A 175 -9.37 3.10 -0.59
CA ARG A 175 -8.30 4.08 -0.81
C ARG A 175 -7.07 3.42 -1.41
N ASN A 176 -6.03 4.20 -1.69
CA ASN A 176 -4.75 3.74 -2.24
C ASN A 176 -4.95 3.00 -3.58
N LEU A 177 -5.78 3.56 -4.44
CA LEU A 177 -5.94 3.12 -5.81
C LEU A 177 -4.98 3.92 -6.72
N TYR A 178 -4.47 3.28 -7.75
CA TYR A 178 -3.75 3.99 -8.81
C TYR A 178 -4.74 4.75 -9.71
N SER A 179 -4.34 5.93 -10.14
CA SER A 179 -5.13 6.75 -11.07
C SER A 179 -5.20 6.12 -12.47
N GLU A 180 -6.26 6.44 -13.21
CA GLU A 180 -6.48 5.96 -14.58
C GLU A 180 -6.45 4.43 -14.71
N ARG A 181 -6.73 3.71 -13.61
CA ARG A 181 -6.77 2.24 -13.56
C ARG A 181 -8.20 1.75 -13.36
N THR A 182 -8.55 0.71 -14.10
CA THR A 182 -9.82 0.02 -13.94
C THR A 182 -9.70 -1.07 -12.88
N TYR A 183 -10.64 -1.06 -11.95
CA TYR A 183 -10.77 -2.05 -10.88
C TYR A 183 -12.14 -2.69 -10.95
N SER A 184 -12.20 -3.98 -10.67
CA SER A 184 -13.44 -4.69 -10.45
C SER A 184 -13.71 -4.85 -8.95
N PHE A 185 -14.97 -4.66 -8.54
CA PHE A 185 -15.38 -4.84 -7.15
C PHE A 185 -16.59 -5.76 -7.06
N ASP A 186 -16.58 -6.63 -6.04
CA ASP A 186 -17.73 -7.39 -5.58
C ASP A 186 -17.77 -7.43 -4.04
N VAL A 187 -18.96 -7.70 -3.50
CA VAL A 187 -19.18 -7.75 -2.04
C VAL A 187 -19.95 -9.02 -1.71
N ARG A 188 -19.57 -9.70 -0.63
CA ARG A 188 -20.22 -10.91 -0.11
C ARG A 188 -20.50 -10.74 1.36
N ALA A 189 -21.73 -11.05 1.75
CA ALA A 189 -22.08 -11.17 3.15
C ALA A 189 -21.36 -12.39 3.76
N VAL A 190 -20.93 -12.30 5.01
CA VAL A 190 -20.26 -13.38 5.74
C VAL A 190 -20.89 -13.54 7.13
N ASP A 191 -21.04 -14.77 7.59
CA ASP A 191 -21.49 -15.06 8.95
C ASP A 191 -20.33 -15.37 9.89
N THR A 192 -20.65 -15.53 11.18
CA THR A 192 -19.67 -15.82 12.23
C THR A 192 -19.00 -17.20 12.09
N ASN A 193 -19.51 -18.07 11.21
CA ASN A 193 -18.89 -19.34 10.86
C ASN A 193 -17.99 -19.24 9.63
N GLY A 194 -17.79 -18.04 9.09
CA GLY A 194 -16.99 -17.79 7.89
C GLY A 194 -17.71 -18.14 6.57
N VAL A 195 -18.99 -18.58 6.64
CA VAL A 195 -19.73 -18.96 5.45
C VAL A 195 -20.20 -17.71 4.71
N GLN A 196 -19.90 -17.66 3.41
CA GLN A 196 -20.22 -16.53 2.56
C GLN A 196 -21.52 -16.72 1.78
N GLY A 197 -22.26 -15.64 1.62
CA GLY A 197 -23.36 -15.53 0.67
C GLY A 197 -22.88 -15.36 -0.76
N ARG A 198 -23.83 -15.32 -1.69
CA ARG A 198 -23.52 -15.02 -3.09
C ARG A 198 -22.99 -13.59 -3.22
N ARG A 199 -22.00 -13.43 -4.10
CA ARG A 199 -21.42 -12.12 -4.43
C ARG A 199 -22.45 -11.19 -5.09
N THR A 200 -22.25 -9.89 -4.95
CA THR A 200 -22.95 -8.89 -5.78
C THR A 200 -22.66 -9.12 -7.28
N ARG A 201 -23.45 -8.52 -8.14
CA ARG A 201 -22.97 -8.27 -9.50
C ARG A 201 -21.66 -7.47 -9.38
N MET A 202 -20.64 -7.90 -10.09
CA MET A 202 -19.36 -7.21 -10.15
C MET A 202 -19.55 -5.90 -10.91
N ILE A 203 -18.98 -4.82 -10.38
CA ILE A 203 -18.91 -3.52 -11.06
C ILE A 203 -17.46 -3.25 -11.43
N GLN A 204 -17.26 -2.55 -12.54
CA GLN A 204 -15.97 -2.02 -12.94
C GLN A 204 -16.01 -0.51 -12.82
N ILE A 205 -14.96 0.06 -12.27
CA ILE A 205 -14.76 1.51 -12.20
C ILE A 205 -13.34 1.84 -12.64
N THR A 206 -13.21 2.95 -13.36
CA THR A 206 -11.90 3.53 -13.66
C THR A 206 -11.71 4.76 -12.77
N THR A 207 -10.61 4.80 -12.02
CA THR A 207 -10.24 5.99 -11.24
C THR A 207 -9.98 7.17 -12.18
N ARG A 208 -10.24 8.38 -11.69
CA ARG A 208 -10.03 9.60 -12.48
C ARG A 208 -8.55 9.82 -12.76
N ALA A 209 -8.25 10.63 -13.77
CA ALA A 209 -6.93 11.23 -13.92
C ALA A 209 -6.60 12.02 -12.65
N PRO A 210 -5.34 12.05 -12.22
CA PRO A 210 -4.94 12.85 -11.08
C PRO A 210 -5.03 14.34 -11.42
N GLU A 211 -5.24 15.13 -10.41
CA GLU A 211 -5.02 16.56 -10.50
C GLU A 211 -3.51 16.82 -10.75
N ARG A 212 -3.17 17.94 -11.36
CA ARG A 212 -1.78 18.35 -11.47
C ARG A 212 -1.25 18.66 -10.08
N THR A 213 0.03 18.38 -9.86
CA THR A 213 0.69 18.74 -8.61
C THR A 213 0.66 20.25 -8.39
N THR A 214 0.50 20.63 -7.13
CA THR A 214 0.75 22.00 -6.62
C THR A 214 2.00 22.02 -5.75
N GLY A 215 2.64 20.86 -5.56
CA GLY A 215 3.83 20.72 -4.75
C GLY A 215 5.05 21.39 -5.39
N THR A 216 5.98 21.81 -4.54
CA THR A 216 7.24 22.45 -4.93
C THR A 216 8.47 21.64 -4.54
N ALA A 217 8.31 20.62 -3.68
CA ALA A 217 9.43 19.81 -3.23
C ALA A 217 10.12 19.07 -4.37
N THR A 218 11.44 18.95 -4.26
CA THR A 218 12.24 18.08 -5.12
C THR A 218 12.41 16.72 -4.43
N ALA A 219 12.29 15.63 -5.19
CA ALA A 219 12.40 14.29 -4.61
C ALA A 219 13.21 13.34 -5.49
N PHE A 220 14.04 12.53 -4.86
CA PHE A 220 14.79 11.47 -5.55
C PHE A 220 13.93 10.21 -5.64
N VAL A 221 13.90 9.61 -6.83
CA VAL A 221 13.17 8.37 -7.14
C VAL A 221 14.18 7.32 -7.57
N LEU A 222 14.33 6.26 -6.78
CA LEU A 222 15.21 5.15 -7.15
C LEU A 222 14.60 4.28 -8.23
N GLU A 223 15.42 3.93 -9.21
CA GLU A 223 15.05 3.03 -10.30
C GLU A 223 14.82 1.60 -9.82
N SER A 224 15.64 1.12 -8.90
CA SER A 224 15.74 -0.30 -8.55
C SER A 224 14.67 -0.80 -7.59
N ASP A 225 13.91 0.09 -6.93
CA ASP A 225 12.85 -0.31 -6.02
C ASP A 225 11.50 0.27 -6.44
N GLY A 226 10.51 -0.56 -6.60
CA GLY A 226 9.14 -0.11 -6.84
C GLY A 226 8.56 0.73 -5.70
N GLU A 227 9.24 0.83 -4.55
CA GLU A 227 8.78 1.56 -3.37
C GLU A 227 8.84 3.08 -3.58
N SER A 228 9.94 3.60 -4.13
CA SER A 228 10.06 5.04 -4.43
C SER A 228 8.97 5.52 -5.39
N PHE A 229 8.66 4.76 -6.42
CA PHE A 229 7.60 5.11 -7.35
C PHE A 229 6.21 4.96 -6.72
N ALA A 230 5.98 3.90 -5.97
CA ALA A 230 4.71 3.72 -5.25
C ALA A 230 4.47 4.84 -4.23
N ASP A 231 5.54 5.34 -3.60
CA ASP A 231 5.46 6.46 -2.68
C ASP A 231 5.20 7.78 -3.40
N LEU A 232 5.91 8.05 -4.48
CA LEU A 232 5.60 9.18 -5.37
C LEU A 232 4.13 9.21 -5.77
N GLN A 233 3.56 8.05 -6.11
CA GLN A 233 2.15 7.94 -6.48
C GLN A 233 1.18 8.29 -5.34
N ARG A 234 1.58 8.08 -4.09
CA ARG A 234 0.78 8.44 -2.91
C ARG A 234 0.87 9.93 -2.58
N HIS A 235 2.04 10.53 -2.77
CA HIS A 235 2.39 11.86 -2.24
C HIS A 235 2.69 12.91 -3.31
N TYR A 236 2.42 12.63 -4.58
CA TYR A 236 2.77 13.48 -5.72
C TYR A 236 2.27 14.93 -5.62
N MET A 237 1.20 15.18 -4.87
CA MET A 237 0.68 16.55 -4.67
C MET A 237 1.66 17.47 -3.92
N HIS A 238 2.65 16.90 -3.24
CA HIS A 238 3.71 17.61 -2.55
C HIS A 238 4.97 17.80 -3.40
N VAL A 239 5.10 17.06 -4.51
CA VAL A 239 6.32 16.97 -5.31
C VAL A 239 6.19 17.75 -6.61
N GLY A 240 7.05 18.74 -6.81
CA GLY A 240 7.12 19.56 -8.03
C GLY A 240 8.16 19.05 -9.03
N THR A 241 9.26 18.48 -8.54
CA THR A 241 10.36 17.96 -9.36
C THR A 241 10.80 16.58 -8.84
N ILE A 242 11.11 15.67 -9.76
CA ILE A 242 11.77 14.41 -9.43
C ILE A 242 13.10 14.27 -10.13
N PHE A 243 14.05 13.63 -9.42
CA PHE A 243 15.35 13.20 -9.92
C PHE A 243 15.40 11.67 -9.92
N PRO A 244 14.93 11.02 -11.01
CA PRO A 244 15.09 9.58 -11.15
C PRO A 244 16.56 9.22 -11.30
N THR A 245 17.02 8.16 -10.59
CA THR A 245 18.43 7.76 -10.57
C THR A 245 18.80 6.86 -11.74
N TYR A 246 18.53 7.31 -12.96
CA TYR A 246 18.64 6.48 -14.16
C TYR A 246 20.04 6.33 -14.72
N PHE A 247 20.90 7.34 -14.56
CA PHE A 247 22.17 7.36 -15.28
C PHE A 247 23.37 7.46 -14.36
N ASN A 248 24.38 6.66 -14.67
CA ASN A 248 25.69 6.69 -14.01
C ASN A 248 26.79 6.87 -15.05
N CYS A 249 27.97 7.35 -14.64
CA CYS A 249 29.12 7.40 -15.54
C CYS A 249 29.71 6.01 -15.78
N THR A 250 30.21 5.80 -16.99
CA THR A 250 31.16 4.72 -17.29
C THR A 250 32.57 5.15 -16.86
N ASP A 251 33.54 4.24 -16.87
CA ASP A 251 34.95 4.56 -16.58
C ASP A 251 35.55 5.59 -17.55
N THR A 252 34.96 5.73 -18.73
CA THR A 252 35.35 6.74 -19.72
C THR A 252 34.57 8.05 -19.62
N GLY A 253 33.65 8.17 -18.67
CA GLY A 253 32.83 9.35 -18.42
C GLY A 253 31.55 9.46 -19.26
N ALA A 254 31.24 8.48 -20.12
CA ALA A 254 29.98 8.47 -20.85
C ALA A 254 28.79 8.13 -19.93
N ALA A 255 27.57 8.55 -20.29
CA ALA A 255 26.36 8.20 -19.56
C ALA A 255 25.92 6.77 -19.91
N LYS A 256 25.66 5.97 -18.88
CA LYS A 256 25.10 4.61 -18.96
C LYS A 256 23.88 4.52 -18.06
N GLY A 257 22.80 3.98 -18.56
CA GLY A 257 21.56 3.77 -17.81
C GLY A 257 20.36 3.65 -18.75
N VAL A 258 19.20 3.45 -18.18
CA VAL A 258 17.95 3.23 -18.91
C VAL A 258 16.84 4.07 -18.25
N ASP A 259 16.01 4.72 -19.08
CA ASP A 259 14.79 5.41 -18.63
C ASP A 259 13.73 4.39 -18.19
N ASP A 260 12.96 4.76 -17.18
CA ASP A 260 11.69 4.11 -16.89
C ASP A 260 10.52 4.95 -17.45
N PRO A 261 9.98 4.58 -18.63
CA PRO A 261 8.89 5.32 -19.26
C PRO A 261 7.61 5.33 -18.40
N LEU A 262 7.44 4.36 -17.52
CA LEU A 262 6.28 4.31 -16.63
C LEU A 262 6.34 5.47 -15.63
N VAL A 263 7.48 5.67 -14.97
CA VAL A 263 7.70 6.77 -14.02
C VAL A 263 7.67 8.12 -14.74
N THR A 264 8.44 8.23 -15.82
CA THR A 264 8.60 9.49 -16.58
C THR A 264 7.26 9.98 -17.15
N SER A 265 6.51 9.12 -17.85
CA SER A 265 5.21 9.50 -18.41
C SER A 265 4.17 9.77 -17.32
N TRP A 266 4.20 9.01 -16.23
CA TRP A 266 3.29 9.19 -15.12
C TRP A 266 3.49 10.55 -14.43
N ALA A 267 4.73 10.93 -14.15
CA ALA A 267 5.09 12.20 -13.53
C ALA A 267 4.70 13.40 -14.43
N ARG A 268 5.05 13.35 -15.71
CA ARG A 268 4.75 14.41 -16.67
C ARG A 268 3.26 14.69 -16.83
N LYS A 269 2.42 13.64 -16.87
CA LYS A 269 0.96 13.78 -16.92
C LYS A 269 0.41 14.58 -15.72
N ARG A 270 1.13 14.58 -14.61
CA ARG A 270 0.77 15.27 -13.35
C ARG A 270 1.42 16.64 -13.20
N GLY A 271 2.16 17.07 -14.20
CA GLY A 271 2.85 18.35 -14.18
C GLY A 271 4.12 18.38 -13.34
N ILE A 272 4.60 17.19 -12.93
CA ILE A 272 5.86 17.06 -12.21
C ILE A 272 7.01 17.19 -13.21
N THR A 273 7.97 18.02 -12.89
CA THR A 273 9.23 18.18 -13.63
C THR A 273 10.07 16.91 -13.47
N VAL A 274 10.62 16.40 -14.56
CA VAL A 274 11.50 15.22 -14.56
C VAL A 274 12.88 15.63 -15.04
N GLU A 275 13.86 15.54 -14.16
CA GLU A 275 15.27 15.83 -14.42
C GLU A 275 16.10 14.64 -13.94
N PRO A 276 16.30 13.60 -14.78
CA PRO A 276 17.03 12.42 -14.34
C PRO A 276 18.43 12.75 -13.87
N ARG A 277 18.85 12.07 -12.81
CA ARG A 277 20.18 12.18 -12.23
C ARG A 277 21.20 11.48 -13.11
N TYR A 278 22.27 12.16 -13.45
CA TYR A 278 23.51 11.60 -13.95
C TYR A 278 24.57 11.67 -12.86
N ASN A 279 24.86 10.52 -12.28
CA ASN A 279 25.81 10.38 -11.17
C ASN A 279 27.19 9.96 -11.64
N CYS A 280 28.24 10.56 -11.07
CA CYS A 280 29.60 10.12 -11.27
C CYS A 280 30.44 10.28 -9.99
N GLN A 281 30.92 9.15 -9.45
CA GLN A 281 31.78 9.08 -8.26
C GLN A 281 33.17 8.48 -8.60
N ASN A 282 33.39 8.08 -9.86
CA ASN A 282 34.65 7.50 -10.31
C ASN A 282 35.64 8.61 -10.62
N MET A 283 36.77 8.64 -9.91
CA MET A 283 37.82 9.67 -10.05
C MET A 283 38.44 9.71 -11.46
N ALA A 284 38.65 8.55 -12.09
CA ALA A 284 39.21 8.51 -13.45
C ALA A 284 38.22 9.10 -14.48
N ALA A 285 36.94 8.77 -14.34
CA ALA A 285 35.88 9.33 -15.17
C ALA A 285 35.72 10.85 -14.94
N LEU A 286 35.72 11.30 -13.69
CA LEU A 286 35.67 12.73 -13.37
C LEU A 286 36.87 13.48 -13.94
N ASN A 287 38.07 12.93 -13.82
CA ASN A 287 39.25 13.51 -14.45
C ASN A 287 39.07 13.62 -15.97
N ALA A 288 38.65 12.56 -16.63
CA ALA A 288 38.43 12.56 -18.08
C ALA A 288 37.37 13.60 -18.51
N ILE A 289 36.23 13.67 -17.80
CA ILE A 289 35.16 14.63 -18.09
C ILE A 289 35.61 16.07 -17.89
N LEU A 290 36.36 16.35 -16.83
CA LEU A 290 36.68 17.71 -16.41
C LEU A 290 37.95 18.28 -17.04
N THR A 291 38.89 17.44 -17.51
CA THR A 291 40.16 17.86 -18.07
C THR A 291 40.29 17.61 -19.57
N ASN A 292 39.56 16.65 -20.14
CA ASN A 292 39.57 16.36 -21.58
C ASN A 292 38.36 16.96 -22.29
N GLN A 293 38.59 17.99 -23.10
CA GLN A 293 37.54 18.70 -23.82
C GLN A 293 36.73 17.80 -24.78
N THR A 294 37.33 16.77 -25.36
CA THR A 294 36.64 15.87 -26.28
C THR A 294 35.66 14.98 -25.53
N VAL A 295 36.09 14.41 -24.42
CA VAL A 295 35.20 13.63 -23.50
C VAL A 295 34.08 14.50 -22.98
N GLN A 296 34.38 15.73 -22.55
CA GLN A 296 33.39 16.67 -22.04
C GLN A 296 32.33 17.01 -23.10
N ARG A 297 32.76 17.38 -24.34
CA ARG A 297 31.82 17.68 -25.43
C ARG A 297 30.94 16.48 -25.79
N HIS A 298 31.52 15.28 -25.81
CA HIS A 298 30.78 14.06 -26.10
C HIS A 298 29.69 13.82 -25.02
N LEU A 299 30.05 13.89 -23.74
CA LEU A 299 29.09 13.75 -22.63
C LEU A 299 27.98 14.81 -22.70
N ILE A 300 28.33 16.09 -22.91
CA ILE A 300 27.33 17.16 -23.02
C ILE A 300 26.35 16.86 -24.16
N SER A 301 26.84 16.45 -25.32
CA SER A 301 25.99 16.07 -26.48
C SER A 301 25.09 14.89 -26.13
N GLN A 302 25.62 13.89 -25.43
CA GLN A 302 24.87 12.71 -24.99
C GLN A 302 23.75 13.08 -24.01
N LEU A 303 24.04 13.90 -22.98
CA LEU A 303 23.06 14.33 -21.99
C LEU A 303 21.94 15.20 -22.62
N VAL A 304 22.29 16.10 -23.53
CA VAL A 304 21.31 16.88 -24.29
C VAL A 304 20.42 15.98 -25.13
N THR A 305 21.00 15.03 -25.86
CA THR A 305 20.27 14.05 -26.68
C THR A 305 19.32 13.19 -25.85
N LEU A 306 19.78 12.66 -24.70
CA LEU A 306 18.94 11.94 -23.75
C LEU A 306 17.77 12.79 -23.28
N THR A 307 18.03 14.05 -22.89
CA THR A 307 17.00 14.97 -22.42
C THR A 307 15.92 15.21 -23.46
N LEU A 308 16.30 15.34 -24.73
CA LEU A 308 15.38 15.58 -25.84
C LEU A 308 14.58 14.31 -26.19
N ASN A 309 15.26 13.18 -26.36
CA ASN A 309 14.65 11.94 -26.82
C ASN A 309 13.59 11.40 -25.84
N HIS A 310 13.84 11.51 -24.53
CA HIS A 310 12.90 11.09 -23.50
C HIS A 310 11.95 12.21 -23.06
N GLY A 311 12.11 13.41 -23.59
CA GLY A 311 11.25 14.57 -23.29
C GLY A 311 11.36 15.03 -21.84
N TYR A 312 12.52 14.89 -21.21
CA TYR A 312 12.79 15.43 -19.88
C TYR A 312 12.74 16.96 -19.88
N GLN A 313 12.45 17.56 -18.73
CA GLN A 313 12.47 19.01 -18.58
C GLN A 313 13.88 19.54 -18.34
N GLY A 314 14.79 18.69 -17.89
CA GLY A 314 16.19 18.99 -17.63
C GLY A 314 17.00 17.75 -17.31
N ILE A 315 18.19 17.94 -16.80
CA ILE A 315 19.08 16.90 -16.28
C ILE A 315 19.63 17.36 -14.91
N ASN A 316 19.80 16.42 -14.01
CA ASN A 316 20.45 16.64 -12.73
C ASN A 316 21.86 16.06 -12.77
N ILE A 317 22.86 16.83 -12.36
CA ILE A 317 24.27 16.40 -12.27
C ILE A 317 24.64 16.17 -10.82
N ASP A 318 25.13 14.97 -10.55
CA ASP A 318 25.63 14.55 -9.26
C ASP A 318 27.05 13.98 -9.41
N PHE A 319 28.03 14.88 -9.34
CA PHE A 319 29.44 14.53 -9.37
C PHE A 319 29.98 14.57 -7.95
N GLU A 320 30.30 13.43 -7.37
CA GLU A 320 30.79 13.33 -6.00
C GLU A 320 32.20 12.74 -5.94
N SER A 321 33.08 13.40 -5.20
CA SER A 321 34.36 12.83 -4.85
C SER A 321 34.92 13.46 -3.59
N ASN A 322 35.63 12.68 -2.78
CA ASN A 322 36.25 13.15 -1.54
C ASN A 322 37.49 14.02 -1.79
N ASP A 323 38.12 13.91 -2.97
CA ASP A 323 39.40 14.55 -3.29
C ASP A 323 39.41 15.21 -4.69
N ALA A 324 38.30 15.83 -5.07
CA ALA A 324 38.17 16.49 -6.36
C ALA A 324 38.32 18.01 -6.30
N SER A 325 38.69 18.58 -5.18
CA SER A 325 38.82 20.05 -5.01
C SER A 325 39.78 20.69 -6.01
N MET A 326 40.78 19.95 -6.49
CA MET A 326 41.72 20.38 -7.54
C MET A 326 41.01 20.71 -8.87
N TRP A 327 39.82 20.17 -9.11
CA TRP A 327 39.05 20.42 -10.33
C TRP A 327 37.89 21.42 -10.12
N ARG A 328 37.88 22.18 -9.05
CA ARG A 328 36.83 23.16 -8.73
C ARG A 328 36.48 24.10 -9.92
N ASN A 329 37.51 24.68 -10.55
CA ASN A 329 37.32 25.55 -11.70
C ASN A 329 36.84 24.80 -12.95
N GLN A 330 37.30 23.57 -13.14
CA GLN A 330 36.86 22.69 -14.22
C GLN A 330 35.41 22.27 -14.06
N MET A 331 34.98 21.94 -12.85
CA MET A 331 33.58 21.67 -12.53
C MET A 331 32.70 22.86 -12.85
N SER A 332 33.08 24.05 -12.41
CA SER A 332 32.35 25.29 -12.72
C SER A 332 32.20 25.52 -14.24
N ARG A 333 33.29 25.28 -15.01
CA ARG A 333 33.24 25.39 -16.49
C ARG A 333 32.38 24.32 -17.14
N PHE A 334 32.44 23.07 -16.67
CA PHE A 334 31.58 21.99 -17.14
C PHE A 334 30.11 22.34 -16.96
N VAL A 335 29.74 22.80 -15.75
CA VAL A 335 28.36 23.22 -15.43
C VAL A 335 27.91 24.37 -16.35
N ALA A 336 28.76 25.38 -16.59
CA ALA A 336 28.46 26.48 -17.46
C ALA A 336 28.24 26.03 -18.93
N ASN A 337 29.09 25.14 -19.44
CA ASN A 337 29.00 24.61 -20.81
C ASN A 337 27.73 23.75 -20.99
N LEU A 338 27.42 22.84 -20.03
CA LEU A 338 26.23 22.03 -20.10
C LEU A 338 24.95 22.86 -19.97
N ALA A 339 24.94 23.85 -19.04
CA ALA A 339 23.82 24.78 -18.90
C ALA A 339 23.55 25.56 -20.18
N ALA A 340 24.59 26.05 -20.85
CA ALA A 340 24.45 26.74 -22.13
C ALA A 340 23.85 25.81 -23.20
N ALA A 341 24.33 24.58 -23.33
CA ALA A 341 23.85 23.63 -24.31
C ALA A 341 22.37 23.23 -24.05
N LEU A 342 21.98 22.98 -22.79
CA LEU A 342 20.60 22.67 -22.43
C LEU A 342 19.66 23.86 -22.65
N ARG A 343 20.09 25.07 -22.32
CA ARG A 343 19.31 26.30 -22.46
C ARG A 343 18.95 26.60 -23.91
N THR A 344 19.84 26.31 -24.88
CA THR A 344 19.51 26.44 -26.31
C THR A 344 18.36 25.56 -26.74
N GLN A 345 18.08 24.51 -25.99
CA GLN A 345 16.98 23.55 -26.19
C GLN A 345 15.78 23.80 -25.24
N GLY A 346 15.78 24.91 -24.49
CA GLY A 346 14.74 25.20 -23.50
C GLY A 346 14.70 24.22 -22.32
N LYS A 347 15.85 23.60 -22.04
CA LYS A 347 15.98 22.59 -20.97
C LYS A 347 16.74 23.17 -19.78
N LYS A 348 16.48 22.60 -18.58
CA LYS A 348 17.04 23.02 -17.31
C LYS A 348 18.26 22.19 -16.91
N LEU A 349 19.07 22.77 -16.04
CA LEU A 349 20.16 22.08 -15.35
C LEU A 349 20.01 22.24 -13.85
N SER A 350 19.93 21.14 -13.13
CA SER A 350 20.12 21.07 -11.68
C SER A 350 21.48 20.44 -11.35
N VAL A 351 22.12 20.88 -10.26
CA VAL A 351 23.46 20.42 -9.86
C VAL A 351 23.45 20.13 -8.37
N GLU A 352 23.83 18.92 -7.99
CA GLU A 352 24.04 18.53 -6.61
C GLU A 352 25.40 19.02 -6.12
N VAL A 353 25.43 19.51 -4.88
CA VAL A 353 26.65 20.00 -4.23
C VAL A 353 26.73 19.48 -2.79
N SER A 354 27.91 19.10 -2.34
CA SER A 354 28.11 18.75 -0.93
C SER A 354 27.88 19.96 -0.04
N ALA A 355 27.32 19.73 1.14
CA ALA A 355 27.10 20.77 2.14
C ALA A 355 28.38 21.54 2.48
N ALA A 356 28.32 22.85 2.33
CA ALA A 356 29.39 23.78 2.75
C ALA A 356 28.82 24.81 3.72
N TYR A 357 29.59 25.19 4.72
CA TYR A 357 29.21 26.20 5.74
C TYR A 357 30.11 27.46 5.70
N TYR A 358 31.03 27.49 4.77
CA TYR A 358 31.82 28.65 4.32
C TYR A 358 32.40 28.31 2.92
N ASN A 359 33.12 29.22 2.30
CA ASN A 359 33.79 28.94 1.02
C ASN A 359 34.98 27.99 1.21
N GLN A 360 34.70 26.70 1.35
CA GLN A 360 35.71 25.65 1.49
C GLN A 360 36.46 25.48 0.17
N LEU A 361 37.81 25.37 0.24
CA LEU A 361 38.70 25.20 -0.91
C LEU A 361 39.32 23.80 -0.96
N THR A 362 39.13 23.01 0.05
CA THR A 362 39.66 21.66 0.19
C THR A 362 38.56 20.67 0.62
N GLY A 363 38.88 19.39 0.56
CA GLY A 363 37.95 18.32 0.92
C GLY A 363 36.76 18.23 -0.09
N ARG A 364 35.74 17.48 0.27
CA ARG A 364 34.58 17.19 -0.58
C ARG A 364 33.88 18.49 -1.03
N ALA A 365 33.60 19.41 -0.11
CA ALA A 365 32.91 20.66 -0.44
C ALA A 365 33.79 21.63 -1.24
N GLY A 366 35.12 21.50 -1.17
CA GLY A 366 36.07 22.31 -1.96
C GLY A 366 35.94 22.11 -3.47
N PHE A 367 35.35 21.02 -3.93
CA PHE A 367 35.07 20.73 -5.32
C PHE A 367 34.06 21.70 -5.93
N TYR A 368 33.14 22.28 -5.15
CA TYR A 368 32.03 23.06 -5.65
C TYR A 368 32.18 24.55 -5.36
N ASP A 369 32.22 25.36 -6.42
CA ASP A 369 32.06 26.82 -6.31
C ASP A 369 30.56 27.16 -6.33
N TYR A 370 29.95 27.35 -5.18
CA TYR A 370 28.52 27.65 -5.07
C TYR A 370 28.11 28.87 -5.90
N ARG A 371 28.93 29.92 -5.91
CA ARG A 371 28.64 31.16 -6.67
C ARG A 371 28.69 30.92 -8.17
N ALA A 372 29.72 30.25 -8.67
CA ALA A 372 29.87 29.94 -10.07
C ALA A 372 28.82 28.96 -10.56
N ILE A 373 28.52 27.89 -9.78
CA ILE A 373 27.50 26.90 -10.11
C ILE A 373 26.11 27.54 -10.12
N GLN A 374 25.76 28.35 -9.11
CA GLN A 374 24.47 29.05 -9.07
C GLN A 374 24.30 30.03 -10.25
N ALA A 375 25.37 30.68 -10.70
CA ALA A 375 25.30 31.58 -11.83
C ALA A 375 24.86 30.85 -13.12
N ALA A 376 25.31 29.62 -13.32
CA ALA A 376 25.09 28.81 -14.51
C ALA A 376 23.83 27.92 -14.42
N ALA A 377 23.66 27.19 -13.33
CA ALA A 377 22.55 26.23 -13.14
C ALA A 377 21.20 26.93 -12.90
N ASP A 378 20.12 26.23 -13.19
CA ASP A 378 18.76 26.65 -12.86
C ASP A 378 18.39 26.33 -11.41
N GLN A 379 18.93 25.23 -10.86
CA GLN A 379 18.77 24.80 -9.49
C GLN A 379 20.09 24.26 -8.94
N VAL A 380 20.39 24.55 -7.67
CA VAL A 380 21.52 23.98 -6.93
C VAL A 380 20.99 23.19 -5.76
N VAL A 381 21.27 21.91 -5.71
CA VAL A 381 20.76 21.00 -4.70
C VAL A 381 21.85 20.76 -3.66
N VAL A 382 21.68 21.31 -2.47
CA VAL A 382 22.62 21.12 -1.35
C VAL A 382 22.28 19.81 -0.65
N MET A 383 23.19 18.85 -0.66
CA MET A 383 23.10 17.61 0.10
C MET A 383 23.36 17.90 1.59
N ALA A 384 22.34 18.35 2.32
CA ALA A 384 22.48 18.87 3.69
C ALA A 384 22.43 17.75 4.75
N TRP A 385 23.25 16.72 4.54
CA TRP A 385 23.46 15.60 5.46
C TRP A 385 24.92 15.18 5.50
N GLY A 386 25.27 14.27 6.41
CA GLY A 386 26.62 13.74 6.53
C GLY A 386 27.49 14.56 7.48
N LYS A 387 26.90 15.30 8.44
CA LYS A 387 27.63 15.78 9.61
C LYS A 387 28.18 14.61 10.41
N TYR A 388 27.30 13.61 10.61
CA TYR A 388 27.65 12.27 11.05
C TYR A 388 27.27 11.27 9.95
N TRP A 389 28.11 10.28 9.72
CA TRP A 389 27.94 9.27 8.66
C TRP A 389 28.42 7.90 9.15
N ALA A 390 28.22 6.85 8.38
CA ALA A 390 28.49 5.49 8.83
C ALA A 390 29.86 5.28 9.48
N THR A 391 30.92 5.92 9.00
CA THR A 391 32.27 5.78 9.56
C THR A 391 32.68 6.90 10.53
N SER A 392 31.74 7.71 10.99
CA SER A 392 31.96 8.67 12.09
C SER A 392 31.55 8.09 13.44
N THR A 393 31.76 8.84 14.52
CA THR A 393 31.06 8.61 15.78
C THR A 393 29.55 8.79 15.62
N PRO A 394 28.71 8.15 16.48
CA PRO A 394 27.27 8.34 16.48
C PRO A 394 26.83 9.81 16.62
N GLY A 395 25.74 10.18 15.93
CA GLY A 395 25.15 11.53 15.99
C GLY A 395 24.11 11.76 14.90
N GLY A 396 23.36 12.86 14.99
CA GLY A 396 22.35 13.25 14.00
C GLY A 396 22.97 13.55 12.64
N LEU A 397 22.45 12.97 11.57
CA LEU A 397 23.00 13.08 10.21
C LEU A 397 23.04 14.52 9.71
N ASP A 398 22.03 15.28 10.03
CA ASP A 398 21.83 16.69 9.72
C ASP A 398 21.75 17.55 11.01
N TYR A 399 22.64 17.25 11.98
CA TYR A 399 22.81 17.95 13.26
C TYR A 399 22.51 19.44 13.18
N LEU A 400 21.50 19.92 13.91
CA LEU A 400 20.89 21.23 13.71
C LEU A 400 21.87 22.41 13.64
N PRO A 401 22.83 22.61 14.55
CA PRO A 401 23.76 23.75 14.45
C PRO A 401 24.63 23.75 13.19
N TRP A 402 24.98 22.56 12.72
CA TRP A 402 25.71 22.41 11.46
C TRP A 402 24.79 22.69 10.26
N PHE A 403 23.58 22.12 10.26
CA PHE A 403 22.59 22.36 9.23
C PHE A 403 22.28 23.85 9.06
N GLU A 404 22.06 24.57 10.16
CA GLU A 404 21.88 26.03 10.14
C GLU A 404 23.09 26.76 9.54
N SER A 405 24.32 26.30 9.82
CA SER A 405 25.51 26.95 9.26
C SER A 405 25.62 26.75 7.75
N VAL A 406 25.19 25.57 7.24
CA VAL A 406 25.06 25.30 5.80
C VAL A 406 24.01 26.22 5.17
N LEU A 407 22.85 26.37 5.78
CA LEU A 407 21.80 27.27 5.29
C LEU A 407 22.25 28.72 5.26
N ARG A 408 22.89 29.19 6.33
CA ARG A 408 23.43 30.57 6.38
C ARG A 408 24.43 30.83 5.27
N TYR A 409 25.32 29.88 4.97
CA TYR A 409 26.27 30.03 3.87
C TYR A 409 25.54 30.08 2.50
N ALA A 410 24.62 29.15 2.23
CA ALA A 410 23.84 29.17 0.99
C ALA A 410 23.04 30.48 0.82
N ALA A 411 22.50 31.02 1.92
CA ALA A 411 21.78 32.31 1.91
C ALA A 411 22.66 33.53 1.59
N THR A 412 23.99 33.44 1.70
CA THR A 412 24.90 34.52 1.25
C THR A 412 25.08 34.58 -0.27
N MET A 413 24.58 33.61 -1.00
CA MET A 413 24.69 33.57 -2.46
C MET A 413 23.72 34.58 -3.11
N PRO A 414 24.02 35.08 -4.34
CA PRO A 414 23.24 36.13 -4.97
C PRO A 414 21.76 35.80 -5.21
N LYS A 415 21.40 34.51 -5.35
CA LYS A 415 20.04 34.05 -5.64
C LYS A 415 19.68 32.85 -4.74
N PRO A 416 19.39 33.06 -3.45
CA PRO A 416 19.07 31.96 -2.53
C PRO A 416 17.92 31.08 -3.00
N ALA A 417 16.91 31.64 -3.70
CA ALA A 417 15.79 30.90 -4.26
C ALA A 417 16.14 29.85 -5.33
N LYS A 418 17.38 29.82 -5.82
CA LYS A 418 17.86 28.73 -6.68
C LYS A 418 18.33 27.51 -5.89
N PHE A 419 18.49 27.64 -4.57
CA PHE A 419 18.91 26.51 -3.75
C PHE A 419 17.72 25.65 -3.32
N THR A 420 17.90 24.38 -3.48
CA THR A 420 17.09 23.34 -2.86
C THR A 420 17.95 22.66 -1.80
N VAL A 421 17.47 22.64 -0.58
CA VAL A 421 18.17 21.96 0.51
C VAL A 421 17.59 20.57 0.63
N ALA A 422 18.36 19.58 0.24
CA ALA A 422 17.95 18.19 0.31
C ALA A 422 18.30 17.60 1.70
N MET A 423 17.32 16.94 2.29
CA MET A 423 17.38 16.29 3.60
C MET A 423 17.23 14.77 3.44
N THR A 424 17.70 14.01 4.41
CA THR A 424 17.57 12.55 4.39
C THR A 424 16.36 12.09 5.19
N PHE A 425 15.86 10.91 4.82
CA PHE A 425 14.80 10.22 5.55
C PHE A 425 15.28 8.96 6.28
N TYR A 426 16.58 8.74 6.35
CA TYR A 426 17.14 7.55 6.95
C TYR A 426 17.81 7.83 8.30
N GLY A 427 18.10 6.78 9.03
CA GLY A 427 18.92 6.79 10.24
C GLY A 427 20.18 5.97 10.07
N ILE A 428 21.00 5.92 11.09
CA ILE A 428 22.16 5.02 11.16
C ILE A 428 22.19 4.36 12.52
N ASP A 429 22.53 3.07 12.54
CA ASP A 429 22.79 2.23 13.70
C ASP A 429 24.30 2.00 13.83
N TRP A 430 24.92 2.56 14.84
CA TRP A 430 26.35 2.38 15.11
C TRP A 430 26.57 1.38 16.24
N PRO A 431 27.41 0.36 16.04
CA PRO A 431 27.88 -0.47 17.15
C PRO A 431 28.82 0.32 18.07
N ALA A 432 29.00 -0.15 19.29
CA ALA A 432 29.92 0.47 20.27
C ALA A 432 31.29 0.73 19.67
N GLY A 433 31.83 1.94 19.91
CA GLY A 433 33.05 2.40 19.30
C GLY A 433 32.93 2.88 17.87
N GLY A 434 31.71 3.22 17.42
CA GLY A 434 31.38 3.72 16.07
C GLY A 434 32.48 4.56 15.44
N GLY A 435 32.75 4.34 14.16
CA GLY A 435 33.89 4.96 13.47
C GLY A 435 34.36 4.12 12.27
N PRO A 436 35.57 4.39 11.73
CA PRO A 436 36.04 3.69 10.52
C PRO A 436 36.22 2.18 10.71
N THR A 437 36.54 1.72 11.93
CA THR A 437 36.72 0.28 12.24
C THR A 437 35.42 -0.42 12.62
N HIS A 438 34.40 0.32 13.01
CA HIS A 438 33.09 -0.17 13.41
C HIS A 438 32.03 0.70 12.74
N PRO A 439 31.86 0.60 11.40
CA PRO A 439 30.94 1.47 10.67
C PRO A 439 29.50 1.20 11.04
N GLY A 440 28.73 2.26 11.12
CA GLY A 440 27.28 2.19 11.31
C GLY A 440 26.57 1.69 10.06
N THR A 441 25.42 1.10 10.26
CA THR A 441 24.53 0.58 9.22
C THR A 441 23.40 1.58 8.95
N PRO A 442 23.20 2.04 7.71
CA PRO A 442 22.05 2.87 7.36
C PRO A 442 20.73 2.13 7.58
N LEU A 443 19.75 2.82 8.15
CA LEU A 443 18.43 2.29 8.48
C LEU A 443 17.32 3.11 7.84
N GLU A 444 16.30 2.44 7.32
CA GLU A 444 15.06 3.08 6.94
C GLU A 444 14.12 3.23 8.14
N TRP A 445 13.08 4.03 8.00
CA TRP A 445 12.11 4.19 9.08
C TRP A 445 11.51 2.87 9.58
N GLN A 446 11.23 1.93 8.68
CA GLN A 446 10.71 0.61 9.05
C GLN A 446 11.72 -0.21 9.87
N ASP A 447 13.04 -0.10 9.56
CA ASP A 447 14.10 -0.78 10.29
C ASP A 447 14.25 -0.19 11.70
N VAL A 448 14.22 1.15 11.82
CA VAL A 448 14.22 1.86 13.10
C VAL A 448 13.07 1.37 13.99
N ARG A 449 11.86 1.25 13.44
CA ARG A 449 10.70 0.71 14.16
C ARG A 449 10.88 -0.75 14.57
N ALA A 450 11.43 -1.56 13.67
CA ALA A 450 11.67 -2.98 13.95
C ALA A 450 12.69 -3.16 15.09
N LEU A 451 13.77 -2.37 15.10
CA LEU A 451 14.75 -2.37 16.19
C LEU A 451 14.13 -1.94 17.52
N MET A 452 13.37 -0.83 17.55
CA MET A 452 12.66 -0.39 18.76
C MET A 452 11.75 -1.48 19.31
N ALA A 453 10.99 -2.15 18.44
CA ALA A 453 10.09 -3.23 18.85
C ALA A 453 10.85 -4.46 19.35
N LYS A 454 11.91 -4.87 18.64
CA LYS A 454 12.70 -6.06 18.95
C LYS A 454 13.42 -5.95 20.30
N TYR A 455 13.97 -4.77 20.60
CA TYR A 455 14.78 -4.55 21.80
C TYR A 455 14.05 -3.76 22.89
N HIS A 456 12.72 -3.51 22.73
CA HIS A 456 11.91 -2.70 23.63
C HIS A 456 12.52 -1.32 23.92
N ALA A 457 13.24 -0.77 22.94
CA ALA A 457 13.91 0.51 23.07
C ALA A 457 12.92 1.67 22.93
N SER A 458 13.08 2.68 23.79
CA SER A 458 12.32 3.93 23.74
C SER A 458 13.21 5.07 23.28
N PRO A 459 12.81 5.83 22.26
CA PRO A 459 13.63 6.94 21.79
C PRO A 459 13.61 8.11 22.80
N THR A 460 14.76 8.76 22.93
CA THR A 460 14.92 10.08 23.52
C THR A 460 15.15 11.11 22.43
N PHE A 461 14.88 12.36 22.71
CA PHE A 461 15.08 13.46 21.78
C PHE A 461 16.25 14.33 22.26
N ASP A 462 17.25 14.53 21.43
CA ASP A 462 18.36 15.46 21.71
C ASP A 462 17.97 16.86 21.21
N PRO A 463 17.76 17.83 22.11
CA PRO A 463 17.33 19.17 21.71
C PRO A 463 18.42 19.99 21.02
N THR A 464 19.70 19.58 21.09
CA THR A 464 20.80 20.26 20.41
C THR A 464 20.94 19.77 18.98
N ALA A 465 20.89 18.46 18.81
CA ALA A 465 20.89 17.84 17.47
C ALA A 465 19.55 18.06 16.76
N ASP A 466 18.46 18.23 17.52
CA ASP A 466 17.08 18.25 17.09
C ASP A 466 16.68 16.94 16.38
N ASP A 467 17.21 15.83 16.92
CA ASP A 467 17.03 14.49 16.39
C ASP A 467 16.64 13.50 17.49
N PRO A 468 15.79 12.49 17.17
CA PRO A 468 15.57 11.36 18.05
C PRO A 468 16.69 10.34 17.92
N HIS A 469 17.01 9.72 19.06
CA HIS A 469 17.95 8.60 19.14
C HIS A 469 17.54 7.60 20.21
N PHE A 470 18.08 6.40 20.13
CA PHE A 470 17.96 5.38 21.19
C PHE A 470 19.16 4.46 21.16
N SER A 471 19.40 3.77 22.28
CA SER A 471 20.45 2.75 22.38
C SER A 471 19.82 1.39 22.71
N TYR A 472 20.49 0.32 22.32
CA TYR A 472 20.11 -1.04 22.66
C TYR A 472 21.35 -1.95 22.79
N VAL A 473 21.16 -3.16 23.32
CA VAL A 473 22.18 -4.21 23.34
C VAL A 473 21.70 -5.36 22.49
N ASP A 474 22.50 -5.81 21.53
CA ASP A 474 22.16 -6.91 20.66
C ASP A 474 22.33 -8.27 21.36
N SER A 475 21.99 -9.36 20.66
CA SER A 475 22.11 -10.72 21.19
C SER A 475 23.54 -11.20 21.41
N ALA A 476 24.54 -10.51 20.88
CA ALA A 476 25.95 -10.77 21.08
C ALA A 476 26.54 -9.95 22.25
N GLY A 477 25.72 -9.08 22.88
CA GLY A 477 26.15 -8.19 23.94
C GLY A 477 26.79 -6.88 23.45
N THR A 478 26.67 -6.56 22.17
CA THR A 478 27.19 -5.32 21.60
C THR A 478 26.20 -4.18 21.88
N HIS A 479 26.71 -3.06 22.40
CA HIS A 479 25.95 -1.83 22.52
C HIS A 479 25.80 -1.15 21.14
N HIS A 480 24.64 -0.57 20.88
CA HIS A 480 24.31 0.14 19.67
C HIS A 480 23.70 1.50 19.99
N ASP A 481 24.05 2.51 19.17
CA ASP A 481 23.43 3.83 19.18
C ASP A 481 22.79 4.11 17.83
N VAL A 482 21.49 4.38 17.84
CA VAL A 482 20.70 4.66 16.65
C VAL A 482 20.26 6.12 16.65
N TRP A 483 20.58 6.85 15.59
CA TRP A 483 20.11 8.20 15.33
C TRP A 483 19.31 8.21 14.02
N TYR A 484 18.20 8.95 13.98
CA TYR A 484 17.33 8.93 12.80
C TYR A 484 16.48 10.21 12.69
N SER A 485 16.04 10.56 11.49
CA SER A 485 15.11 11.67 11.27
C SER A 485 13.67 11.21 11.44
N ASN A 486 12.87 12.02 12.11
CA ASN A 486 11.43 11.83 12.22
C ASN A 486 10.65 13.04 11.68
N ARG A 487 9.32 13.05 11.84
CA ARG A 487 8.50 14.16 11.36
C ARG A 487 8.80 15.49 12.05
N HIS A 488 9.28 15.47 13.31
CA HIS A 488 9.63 16.69 14.07
C HIS A 488 10.91 17.29 13.52
N THR A 489 11.97 16.48 13.43
CA THR A 489 13.21 16.85 12.77
C THR A 489 12.98 17.51 11.42
N ILE A 490 12.21 16.85 10.55
CA ILE A 490 11.93 17.37 9.20
C ILE A 490 11.09 18.65 9.25
N ALA A 491 10.14 18.78 10.19
CA ALA A 491 9.33 20.00 10.31
C ALA A 491 10.21 21.23 10.61
N ASP A 492 11.15 21.09 11.53
CA ASP A 492 12.01 22.19 11.94
C ASP A 492 13.02 22.54 10.84
N ARG A 493 13.60 21.52 10.16
CA ARG A 493 14.47 21.73 9.00
C ARG A 493 13.74 22.44 7.86
N VAL A 494 12.52 21.99 7.51
CA VAL A 494 11.67 22.60 6.47
C VAL A 494 11.36 24.06 6.81
N ALA A 495 10.98 24.35 8.05
CA ALA A 495 10.69 25.71 8.49
C ALA A 495 11.90 26.64 8.32
N LEU A 496 13.10 26.18 8.67
CA LEU A 496 14.35 26.93 8.51
C LEU A 496 14.69 27.20 7.04
N VAL A 497 14.58 26.18 6.19
CA VAL A 497 14.84 26.29 4.73
C VAL A 497 13.88 27.31 4.10
N ARG A 498 12.59 27.16 4.35
CA ARG A 498 11.55 28.05 3.80
C ARG A 498 11.68 29.51 4.30
N LYS A 499 12.06 29.69 5.57
CA LYS A 499 12.35 31.03 6.14
C LYS A 499 13.42 31.79 5.38
N LEU A 500 14.38 31.08 4.80
CA LEU A 500 15.47 31.67 4.01
C LEU A 500 15.16 31.77 2.50
N GLY A 501 13.93 31.47 2.10
CA GLY A 501 13.48 31.57 0.70
C GLY A 501 14.08 30.52 -0.22
N MET A 502 14.50 29.38 0.33
CA MET A 502 15.00 28.22 -0.40
C MET A 502 13.93 27.14 -0.52
N ASP A 503 14.13 26.22 -1.48
CA ASP A 503 13.27 25.06 -1.65
C ASP A 503 13.77 23.83 -0.88
N VAL A 504 12.87 22.86 -0.66
CA VAL A 504 13.17 21.61 0.04
C VAL A 504 13.33 20.46 -0.94
N GLY A 505 14.22 19.55 -0.62
CA GLY A 505 14.41 18.30 -1.34
C GLY A 505 14.54 17.10 -0.39
N TYR A 506 14.32 15.89 -0.91
CA TYR A 506 14.27 14.69 -0.09
C TYR A 506 15.00 13.51 -0.73
N TRP A 507 16.02 13.02 -0.04
CA TRP A 507 16.69 11.77 -0.32
C TRP A 507 16.22 10.71 0.67
N ARG A 508 15.40 9.77 0.29
CA ARG A 508 14.68 9.51 -0.94
C ARG A 508 13.25 9.03 -0.63
N LEU A 509 12.37 9.06 -1.62
CA LEU A 509 10.99 8.57 -1.46
C LEU A 509 10.92 7.09 -1.13
N GLY A 510 9.94 6.72 -0.30
CA GLY A 510 9.70 5.35 0.15
C GLY A 510 10.46 4.96 1.43
N ARG A 511 11.24 5.87 2.01
CA ARG A 511 12.08 5.62 3.20
C ARG A 511 11.71 6.49 4.40
N GLU A 512 10.79 7.40 4.20
CA GLU A 512 10.40 8.39 5.18
C GLU A 512 9.43 7.87 6.24
N HIS A 513 9.37 8.61 7.33
CA HIS A 513 8.32 8.45 8.32
C HIS A 513 6.94 8.72 7.67
N PRO A 514 5.92 7.83 7.82
CA PRO A 514 4.64 7.92 7.07
C PRO A 514 3.82 9.22 7.25
N ARG A 515 4.12 10.02 8.29
CA ARG A 515 3.42 11.28 8.58
C ARG A 515 4.19 12.53 8.16
N ILE A 516 5.28 12.39 7.43
CA ILE A 516 6.11 13.53 7.01
C ILE A 516 5.32 14.45 6.08
N TRP A 517 4.51 13.87 5.20
CA TRP A 517 3.68 14.60 4.25
C TRP A 517 2.50 15.37 4.87
N GLN A 518 2.38 15.31 6.21
CA GLN A 518 1.44 16.14 6.98
C GLN A 518 2.10 17.38 7.59
N VAL A 519 3.41 17.53 7.40
CA VAL A 519 4.18 18.69 7.87
C VAL A 519 3.89 19.89 6.97
N SER A 520 3.68 21.06 7.56
CA SER A 520 3.49 22.31 6.82
C SER A 520 4.75 22.68 6.04
N GLY A 521 4.60 23.04 4.76
CA GLY A 521 5.70 23.45 3.90
C GLY A 521 6.57 22.31 3.36
N VAL A 522 6.21 21.06 3.62
CA VAL A 522 6.96 19.88 3.13
C VAL A 522 6.84 19.71 1.60
N GLY A 523 5.82 20.29 0.98
CA GLY A 523 5.57 20.18 -0.45
C GLY A 523 5.32 21.51 -1.14
#